data_27bde40af1bd33c71b77399597b2c372
#
_entry.id   27bde40af1bd33c71b77399597b2c372
#
_cell.length_a   1.000
_cell.length_b   1.000
_cell.length_c   1.000
_cell.angle_alpha   90.00
_cell.angle_beta   90.00
_cell.angle_gamma   90.00
#
_symmetry.space_group_name_H-M   'P 1'
#
loop_
_entity.id
_entity.type
_entity.pdbx_description
1 polymer ?
#
loop_
_entity_poly.entity_id
_entity_poly.type
_entity_poly.pdbx_seq_one_letter_code
_entity_poly.pdbx_strand_id
1 'polypeptide(L)'
;MSMLDRLPELLQELVYARGPSGQEDEVRAICLRELEPLCDELHVDPAGNVIGLIRGAESGGGPVVRVMAHMDELAMIVKRVNEDGTLRVNPLGGMWPANYGQGPVEILGDLGILPGVLSIGPQHTTAESPKIWETKARGGNKAMDWGHLYIFTRKTPEALAEAGVHAGTRVVIEQSRRTFWEIDDCIGGYFMDNRAAIAIALGSAALLKDAGKRPAHDVYLVMTVIEEIGAHGAAYA
;
A
#
# COMPACT_ATOMS: atom_id res chain seq x y z
N MET A 1 12.71 15.83 20.01
CA MET A 1 11.63 14.84 20.00
C MET A 1 12.26 13.51 19.64
N SER A 2 12.12 12.48 20.45
CA SER A 2 12.68 11.17 20.17
C SER A 2 11.96 10.53 18.97
N MET A 3 12.55 9.49 18.37
CA MET A 3 11.87 8.73 17.30
C MET A 3 10.55 8.12 17.82
N LEU A 4 10.52 7.68 19.07
CA LEU A 4 9.30 7.13 19.66
C LEU A 4 8.16 8.14 19.74
N ASP A 5 8.47 9.40 20.06
CA ASP A 5 7.47 10.47 20.09
C ASP A 5 6.91 10.78 18.70
N ARG A 6 7.67 10.49 17.63
CA ARG A 6 7.32 10.68 16.23
C ARG A 6 6.66 9.46 15.58
N LEU A 7 6.64 8.32 16.25
CA LEU A 7 6.21 7.07 15.62
C LEU A 7 4.77 7.11 15.07
N PRO A 8 3.79 7.71 15.77
CA PRO A 8 2.43 7.85 15.23
C PRO A 8 2.38 8.72 13.96
N GLU A 9 3.10 9.85 13.94
CA GLU A 9 3.17 10.73 12.77
C GLU A 9 3.87 10.04 11.60
N LEU A 10 4.96 9.32 11.86
CA LEU A 10 5.66 8.55 10.83
C LEU A 10 4.77 7.44 10.26
N LEU A 11 4.05 6.72 11.12
CA LEU A 11 3.10 5.71 10.68
C LEU A 11 1.99 6.32 9.82
N GLN A 12 1.45 7.48 10.21
CA GLN A 12 0.45 8.19 9.41
C GLN A 12 1.01 8.64 8.06
N GLU A 13 2.25 9.13 8.02
CA GLU A 13 2.94 9.49 6.77
C GLU A 13 3.10 8.28 5.86
N LEU A 14 3.56 7.16 6.41
CA LEU A 14 3.70 5.89 5.67
C LEU A 14 2.37 5.39 5.11
N VAL A 15 1.28 5.51 5.89
CA VAL A 15 -0.06 5.10 5.46
C VAL A 15 -0.63 6.05 4.39
N TYR A 16 -0.30 7.34 4.44
CA TYR A 16 -0.72 8.31 3.44
C TYR A 16 0.03 8.16 2.11
N ALA A 17 1.28 7.72 2.15
CA ALA A 17 2.08 7.48 0.97
C ALA A 17 1.47 6.37 0.10
N ARG A 18 1.32 6.63 -1.20
CA ARG A 18 0.85 5.66 -2.16
C ARG A 18 1.95 4.64 -2.44
N GLY A 19 1.56 3.39 -2.52
CA GLY A 19 2.51 2.32 -2.79
C GLY A 19 1.83 1.06 -3.30
N PRO A 20 1.04 1.10 -4.38
CA PRO A 20 0.54 -0.13 -4.97
C PRO A 20 1.70 -0.96 -5.51
N SER A 21 1.59 -2.30 -5.47
CA SER A 21 2.65 -3.20 -5.94
C SER A 21 3.22 -2.79 -7.30
N GLY A 22 4.54 -2.56 -7.35
CA GLY A 22 5.31 -2.09 -8.50
C GLY A 22 5.33 -0.56 -8.69
N GLN A 23 4.77 0.22 -7.76
CA GLN A 23 4.82 1.69 -7.71
C GLN A 23 4.98 2.18 -6.26
N GLU A 24 5.99 1.69 -5.54
CA GLU A 24 6.24 1.95 -4.12
C GLU A 24 7.11 3.19 -3.87
N ASP A 25 7.31 4.06 -4.86
CA ASP A 25 8.31 5.13 -4.82
C ASP A 25 8.10 6.14 -3.67
N GLU A 26 6.83 6.49 -3.36
CA GLU A 26 6.54 7.41 -2.26
C GLU A 26 6.94 6.80 -0.91
N VAL A 27 6.63 5.53 -0.68
CA VAL A 27 7.00 4.81 0.54
C VAL A 27 8.50 4.58 0.62
N ARG A 28 9.12 4.24 -0.50
CA ARG A 28 10.57 4.06 -0.61
C ARG A 28 11.31 5.34 -0.23
N ALA A 29 10.80 6.50 -0.67
CA ALA A 29 11.41 7.80 -0.31
C ALA A 29 11.39 8.04 1.20
N ILE A 30 10.29 7.69 1.89
CA ILE A 30 10.20 7.77 3.35
C ILE A 30 11.18 6.79 4.00
N CYS A 31 11.22 5.53 3.56
CA CYS A 31 12.13 4.53 4.09
C CYS A 31 13.60 4.94 3.95
N LEU A 32 14.01 5.46 2.79
CA LEU A 32 15.36 5.96 2.56
C LEU A 32 15.68 7.11 3.51
N ARG A 33 14.81 8.10 3.62
CA ARG A 33 14.99 9.26 4.50
C ARG A 33 15.19 8.85 5.97
N GLU A 34 14.36 7.92 6.45
CA GLU A 34 14.41 7.50 7.86
C GLU A 34 15.56 6.54 8.14
N LEU A 35 15.96 5.69 7.18
CA LEU A 35 17.07 4.75 7.34
C LEU A 35 18.45 5.41 7.21
N GLU A 36 18.59 6.46 6.40
CA GLU A 36 19.87 7.13 6.14
C GLU A 36 20.64 7.48 7.44
N PRO A 37 20.04 8.13 8.45
CA PRO A 37 20.73 8.41 9.69
C PRO A 37 20.95 7.17 10.58
N LEU A 38 20.30 6.04 10.34
CA LEU A 38 20.28 4.88 11.23
C LEU A 38 21.25 3.79 10.83
N CYS A 39 21.61 3.71 9.54
CA CYS A 39 22.38 2.62 8.95
C CYS A 39 23.82 3.03 8.68
N ASP A 40 24.72 2.05 8.73
CA ASP A 40 26.13 2.22 8.31
C ASP A 40 26.27 2.15 6.79
N GLU A 41 25.39 1.39 6.12
CA GLU A 41 25.27 1.30 4.67
C GLU A 41 23.79 1.30 4.29
N LEU A 42 23.44 1.97 3.19
CA LEU A 42 22.09 2.06 2.68
C LEU A 42 22.12 2.05 1.15
N HIS A 43 21.30 1.21 0.53
CA HIS A 43 21.16 1.18 -0.92
C HIS A 43 19.77 0.65 -1.34
N VAL A 44 19.46 0.89 -2.61
CA VAL A 44 18.29 0.29 -3.27
C VAL A 44 18.82 -0.77 -4.24
N ASP A 45 18.29 -1.98 -4.14
CA ASP A 45 18.67 -3.06 -5.06
C ASP A 45 17.95 -2.94 -6.43
N PRO A 46 18.34 -3.72 -7.45
CA PRO A 46 17.69 -3.68 -8.76
C PRO A 46 16.21 -4.06 -8.77
N ALA A 47 15.70 -4.77 -7.76
CA ALA A 47 14.28 -5.06 -7.61
C ALA A 47 13.48 -3.88 -7.04
N GLY A 48 14.18 -2.92 -6.40
CA GLY A 48 13.60 -1.75 -5.75
C GLY A 48 13.46 -1.88 -4.23
N ASN A 49 13.99 -2.96 -3.62
CA ASN A 49 14.04 -3.08 -2.16
C ASN A 49 15.00 -2.05 -1.57
N VAL A 50 14.66 -1.50 -0.41
CA VAL A 50 15.59 -0.67 0.38
C VAL A 50 16.29 -1.55 1.40
N ILE A 51 17.62 -1.56 1.37
CA ILE A 51 18.44 -2.40 2.24
C ILE A 51 19.38 -1.51 3.05
N GLY A 52 19.17 -1.49 4.36
CA GLY A 52 20.01 -0.78 5.33
C GLY A 52 20.78 -1.76 6.22
N LEU A 53 22.08 -1.59 6.36
CA LEU A 53 22.95 -2.38 7.24
C LEU A 53 23.28 -1.60 8.50
N ILE A 54 23.02 -2.20 9.65
CA ILE A 54 23.55 -1.78 10.95
C ILE A 54 24.61 -2.79 11.37
N ARG A 55 25.87 -2.39 11.40
CA ARG A 55 26.98 -3.27 11.77
C ARG A 55 26.92 -3.64 13.24
N GLY A 56 27.09 -4.91 13.52
CA GLY A 56 27.21 -5.43 14.87
C GLY A 56 28.54 -5.12 15.54
N ALA A 57 28.58 -5.28 16.87
CA ALA A 57 29.81 -5.21 17.63
C ALA A 57 30.81 -6.32 17.24
N GLU A 58 30.29 -7.49 16.84
CA GLU A 58 31.03 -8.67 16.36
C GLU A 58 30.88 -8.83 14.84
N SER A 59 30.94 -7.74 14.10
CA SER A 59 30.77 -7.73 12.63
C SER A 59 31.78 -8.63 11.95
N GLY A 60 31.30 -9.43 10.98
CA GLY A 60 32.12 -10.28 10.11
C GLY A 60 32.34 -11.73 10.60
N GLY A 61 31.80 -12.14 11.74
CA GLY A 61 32.06 -13.51 12.28
C GLY A 61 30.83 -14.26 12.82
N GLY A 62 29.68 -13.63 12.89
CA GLY A 62 28.47 -14.21 13.46
C GLY A 62 27.29 -14.39 12.50
N PRO A 63 26.15 -14.86 13.00
CA PRO A 63 24.92 -14.93 12.21
C PRO A 63 24.45 -13.54 11.79
N VAL A 64 23.83 -13.45 10.62
CA VAL A 64 23.20 -12.23 10.11
C VAL A 64 21.72 -12.24 10.46
N VAL A 65 21.23 -11.11 10.99
CA VAL A 65 19.80 -10.92 11.26
C VAL A 65 19.20 -10.07 10.14
N ARG A 66 18.10 -10.53 9.56
CA ARG A 66 17.32 -9.75 8.59
C ARG A 66 15.95 -9.43 9.18
N VAL A 67 15.64 -8.15 9.31
CA VAL A 67 14.31 -7.64 9.67
C VAL A 67 13.67 -7.13 8.40
N MET A 68 12.59 -7.78 7.99
CA MET A 68 11.94 -7.51 6.71
C MET A 68 10.52 -6.99 6.91
N ALA A 69 10.15 -6.00 6.13
CA ALA A 69 8.78 -5.50 6.01
C ALA A 69 8.55 -5.06 4.57
N HIS A 70 7.31 -5.17 4.07
CA HIS A 70 7.03 -4.77 2.69
C HIS A 70 6.47 -3.34 2.60
N MET A 71 6.81 -2.68 1.49
CA MET A 71 6.41 -1.31 1.20
C MET A 71 5.11 -1.21 0.41
N ASP A 72 4.71 -2.26 -0.28
CA ASP A 72 3.51 -2.21 -1.08
C ASP A 72 2.22 -2.39 -0.28
N GLU A 73 1.12 -2.07 -0.90
CA GLU A 73 -0.23 -2.11 -0.35
C GLU A 73 -1.20 -2.76 -1.33
N LEU A 74 -2.26 -3.36 -0.81
CA LEU A 74 -3.40 -3.83 -1.57
C LEU A 74 -4.01 -2.69 -2.40
N ALA A 75 -4.15 -2.91 -3.70
CA ALA A 75 -4.62 -1.91 -4.63
C ALA A 75 -5.53 -2.52 -5.71
N MET A 76 -5.92 -1.72 -6.68
CA MET A 76 -6.62 -2.16 -7.87
C MET A 76 -5.79 -1.84 -9.11
N ILE A 77 -6.04 -2.60 -10.16
CA ILE A 77 -5.47 -2.35 -11.49
C ILE A 77 -6.61 -2.18 -12.49
N VAL A 78 -6.53 -1.14 -13.33
CA VAL A 78 -7.51 -0.90 -14.38
C VAL A 78 -7.43 -2.04 -15.39
N LYS A 79 -8.55 -2.71 -15.59
CA LYS A 79 -8.72 -3.75 -16.60
C LYS A 79 -9.10 -3.15 -17.96
N ARG A 80 -9.98 -2.16 -17.96
CA ARG A 80 -10.41 -1.42 -19.15
C ARG A 80 -11.10 -0.11 -18.78
N VAL A 81 -11.04 0.84 -19.69
CA VAL A 81 -11.89 2.03 -19.72
C VAL A 81 -13.14 1.69 -20.53
N ASN A 82 -14.32 1.99 -19.99
CA ASN A 82 -15.59 1.81 -20.67
C ASN A 82 -15.93 3.06 -21.53
N GLU A 83 -16.85 2.90 -22.49
CA GLU A 83 -17.30 3.99 -23.36
C GLU A 83 -17.95 5.16 -22.60
N ASP A 84 -18.52 4.91 -21.45
CA ASP A 84 -19.12 5.90 -20.54
C ASP A 84 -18.09 6.56 -19.59
N GLY A 85 -16.80 6.25 -19.74
CA GLY A 85 -15.72 6.75 -18.90
C GLY A 85 -15.59 6.09 -17.54
N THR A 86 -16.42 5.10 -17.21
CA THR A 86 -16.20 4.28 -16.00
C THR A 86 -15.05 3.30 -16.22
N LEU A 87 -14.38 2.91 -15.12
CA LEU A 87 -13.29 1.95 -15.18
C LEU A 87 -13.72 0.61 -14.59
N ARG A 88 -13.37 -0.47 -15.28
CA ARG A 88 -13.37 -1.81 -14.70
C ARG A 88 -12.01 -2.12 -14.11
N VAL A 89 -12.01 -2.71 -12.93
CA VAL A 89 -10.79 -3.01 -12.18
C VAL A 89 -10.73 -4.47 -11.78
N ASN A 90 -9.52 -4.96 -11.59
CA ASN A 90 -9.21 -6.20 -10.90
C ASN A 90 -8.46 -5.87 -9.60
N PRO A 91 -8.47 -6.77 -8.61
CA PRO A 91 -7.61 -6.63 -7.44
C PRO A 91 -6.14 -6.75 -7.83
N LEU A 92 -5.30 -5.99 -7.15
CA LEU A 92 -3.85 -6.12 -7.13
C LEU A 92 -3.48 -6.51 -5.70
N GLY A 93 -3.32 -7.81 -5.47
CA GLY A 93 -3.20 -8.45 -4.17
C GLY A 93 -4.43 -9.27 -3.77
N GLY A 94 -4.32 -9.98 -2.67
CA GLY A 94 -5.32 -10.94 -2.18
C GLY A 94 -6.46 -10.29 -1.41
N MET A 95 -7.38 -9.59 -2.06
CA MET A 95 -8.48 -8.89 -1.37
C MET A 95 -9.86 -9.18 -1.92
N TRP A 96 -10.87 -9.06 -1.03
CA TRP A 96 -12.28 -9.15 -1.38
C TRP A 96 -12.90 -7.76 -1.51
N PRO A 97 -13.81 -7.54 -2.48
CA PRO A 97 -14.44 -6.24 -2.69
C PRO A 97 -15.15 -5.69 -1.46
N ALA A 98 -15.80 -6.57 -0.69
CA ALA A 98 -16.54 -6.17 0.51
C ALA A 98 -15.63 -5.63 1.62
N ASN A 99 -14.42 -6.19 1.76
CA ASN A 99 -13.45 -5.76 2.77
C ASN A 99 -12.74 -4.46 2.36
N TYR A 100 -12.48 -4.28 1.06
CA TYR A 100 -11.86 -3.06 0.53
C TYR A 100 -12.82 -1.86 0.64
N GLY A 101 -14.12 -2.11 0.50
CA GLY A 101 -15.18 -1.12 0.65
C GLY A 101 -15.28 -0.15 -0.53
N GLN A 102 -16.44 0.50 -0.60
CA GLN A 102 -16.73 1.54 -1.58
C GLN A 102 -16.24 2.91 -1.10
N GLY A 103 -16.08 3.85 -2.02
CA GLY A 103 -15.77 5.24 -1.69
C GLY A 103 -14.68 5.85 -2.56
N PRO A 104 -14.15 7.02 -2.17
CA PRO A 104 -13.13 7.74 -2.92
C PRO A 104 -11.87 6.90 -3.16
N VAL A 105 -11.35 7.01 -4.38
CA VAL A 105 -10.10 6.38 -4.84
C VAL A 105 -9.29 7.37 -5.67
N GLU A 106 -7.99 7.12 -5.78
CA GLU A 106 -7.07 7.84 -6.65
C GLU A 106 -6.64 6.92 -7.79
N ILE A 107 -6.78 7.42 -9.02
CA ILE A 107 -6.39 6.75 -10.25
C ILE A 107 -5.02 7.31 -10.65
N LEU A 108 -4.00 6.46 -10.62
CA LEU A 108 -2.61 6.87 -10.84
C LEU A 108 -2.26 6.82 -12.33
N GLY A 109 -2.78 7.78 -13.09
CA GLY A 109 -2.43 7.92 -14.51
C GLY A 109 -0.97 8.36 -14.70
N ASP A 110 -0.37 8.02 -15.84
CA ASP A 110 1.05 8.30 -16.12
C ASP A 110 1.36 9.81 -16.12
N LEU A 111 0.39 10.65 -16.41
CA LEU A 111 0.54 12.11 -16.52
C LEU A 111 -0.14 12.87 -15.38
N GLY A 112 -0.78 12.18 -14.44
CA GLY A 112 -1.41 12.80 -13.29
C GLY A 112 -2.37 11.88 -12.55
N ILE A 113 -2.66 12.27 -11.30
CA ILE A 113 -3.59 11.54 -10.43
C ILE A 113 -4.98 12.11 -10.61
N LEU A 114 -5.95 11.23 -10.85
CA LEU A 114 -7.35 11.59 -11.00
C LEU A 114 -8.19 11.03 -9.84
N PRO A 115 -9.17 11.81 -9.34
CA PRO A 115 -10.13 11.27 -8.39
C PRO A 115 -11.13 10.35 -9.06
N GLY A 116 -11.57 9.34 -8.33
CA GLY A 116 -12.65 8.44 -8.71
C GLY A 116 -13.43 7.96 -7.50
N VAL A 117 -14.52 7.25 -7.76
CA VAL A 117 -15.32 6.60 -6.71
C VAL A 117 -15.51 5.14 -7.05
N LEU A 118 -14.99 4.25 -6.22
CA LEU A 118 -15.28 2.82 -6.31
C LEU A 118 -16.71 2.56 -5.84
N SER A 119 -17.52 1.95 -6.68
CA SER A 119 -18.95 1.78 -6.43
C SER A 119 -19.47 0.45 -6.99
N ILE A 120 -20.51 -0.06 -6.35
CA ILE A 120 -21.38 -1.14 -6.88
C ILE A 120 -22.72 -0.62 -7.41
N GLY A 121 -22.93 0.69 -7.36
CA GLY A 121 -24.18 1.34 -7.72
C GLY A 121 -24.85 2.05 -6.54
N PRO A 122 -26.10 2.49 -6.71
CA PRO A 122 -26.84 3.22 -5.68
C PRO A 122 -27.17 2.35 -4.47
N GLN A 123 -27.35 2.96 -3.30
CA GLN A 123 -27.76 2.26 -2.08
C GLN A 123 -29.15 1.62 -2.22
N HIS A 124 -30.05 2.30 -2.93
CA HIS A 124 -31.35 1.73 -3.28
C HIS A 124 -31.21 0.76 -4.46
N THR A 125 -31.67 -0.46 -4.25
CA THR A 125 -31.75 -1.45 -5.30
C THR A 125 -33.12 -1.36 -5.99
N THR A 126 -33.10 -0.95 -7.25
CA THR A 126 -34.28 -0.98 -8.14
C THR A 126 -34.18 -2.13 -9.14
N ALA A 127 -35.22 -2.37 -9.90
CA ALA A 127 -35.18 -3.33 -11.00
C ALA A 127 -34.09 -2.97 -12.07
N GLU A 128 -33.68 -1.73 -12.09
CA GLU A 128 -32.65 -1.19 -13.00
C GLU A 128 -31.20 -1.37 -12.47
N SER A 129 -31.05 -1.95 -11.27
CA SER A 129 -29.76 -2.27 -10.67
C SER A 129 -29.45 -3.78 -10.72
N PRO A 130 -29.38 -4.40 -11.91
CA PRO A 130 -29.40 -5.86 -12.07
C PRO A 130 -28.23 -6.55 -11.40
N LYS A 131 -27.03 -5.93 -11.34
CA LYS A 131 -25.85 -6.53 -10.73
C LYS A 131 -25.97 -6.68 -9.22
N ILE A 132 -26.60 -5.73 -8.54
CA ILE A 132 -26.87 -5.84 -7.10
C ILE A 132 -27.88 -6.94 -6.81
N TRP A 133 -28.85 -7.15 -7.68
CA TRP A 133 -29.82 -8.23 -7.53
C TRP A 133 -29.21 -9.62 -7.68
N GLU A 134 -28.17 -9.76 -8.50
CA GLU A 134 -27.41 -11.00 -8.63
C GLU A 134 -26.71 -11.40 -7.33
N THR A 135 -26.30 -10.43 -6.53
CA THR A 135 -25.63 -10.65 -5.23
C THR A 135 -26.59 -10.78 -4.06
N LYS A 136 -27.87 -10.38 -4.23
CA LYS A 136 -28.88 -10.52 -3.17
C LYS A 136 -29.26 -11.95 -2.94
N ALA A 137 -29.25 -12.37 -1.67
CA ALA A 137 -29.57 -13.68 -1.15
C ALA A 137 -31.05 -14.09 -1.25
N ARG A 138 -31.81 -13.66 -2.25
CA ARG A 138 -33.08 -14.28 -2.58
C ARG A 138 -32.85 -15.40 -3.60
N GLY A 139 -32.21 -16.48 -3.14
CA GLY A 139 -32.08 -17.71 -3.90
C GLY A 139 -30.84 -17.78 -4.83
N GLY A 140 -29.92 -16.84 -4.79
CA GLY A 140 -28.68 -16.88 -5.57
C GLY A 140 -27.43 -16.97 -4.66
N ASN A 141 -26.65 -18.02 -4.83
CA ASN A 141 -25.38 -18.25 -4.12
C ASN A 141 -24.19 -17.45 -4.71
N LYS A 142 -24.42 -16.28 -5.29
CA LYS A 142 -23.31 -15.48 -5.85
C LYS A 142 -22.85 -14.46 -4.82
N ALA A 143 -21.66 -14.69 -4.31
CA ALA A 143 -20.93 -13.67 -3.53
C ALA A 143 -20.62 -12.44 -4.41
N MET A 144 -20.49 -11.27 -3.78
CA MET A 144 -20.00 -10.08 -4.45
C MET A 144 -18.57 -10.34 -4.95
N ASP A 145 -18.31 -10.07 -6.21
CA ASP A 145 -17.00 -10.16 -6.83
C ASP A 145 -16.59 -8.83 -7.51
N TRP A 146 -15.38 -8.75 -7.99
CA TRP A 146 -14.85 -7.55 -8.64
C TRP A 146 -15.58 -7.18 -9.94
N GLY A 147 -16.26 -8.12 -10.57
CA GLY A 147 -17.11 -7.87 -11.74
C GLY A 147 -18.32 -6.98 -11.46
N HIS A 148 -18.73 -6.86 -10.19
CA HIS A 148 -19.83 -6.00 -9.77
C HIS A 148 -19.42 -4.55 -9.54
N LEU A 149 -18.10 -4.30 -9.34
CA LEU A 149 -17.57 -2.97 -9.05
C LEU A 149 -17.13 -2.24 -10.31
N TYR A 150 -17.19 -0.93 -10.23
CA TYR A 150 -16.63 -0.02 -11.23
C TYR A 150 -16.14 1.25 -10.53
N ILE A 151 -15.24 1.98 -11.19
CA ILE A 151 -14.84 3.30 -10.74
C ILE A 151 -15.57 4.33 -11.58
N PHE A 152 -16.30 5.21 -10.92
CA PHE A 152 -16.97 6.35 -11.51
C PHE A 152 -16.02 7.54 -11.55
N THR A 153 -15.77 8.12 -12.74
CA THR A 153 -14.75 9.16 -12.94
C THR A 153 -15.30 10.51 -13.36
N ARG A 154 -16.51 10.58 -13.91
CA ARG A 154 -17.06 11.78 -14.57
C ARG A 154 -16.19 12.31 -15.70
N LYS A 155 -15.32 11.51 -16.26
CA LYS A 155 -14.45 11.82 -17.38
C LYS A 155 -14.90 11.07 -18.62
N THR A 156 -14.58 11.62 -19.81
CA THR A 156 -14.70 10.86 -21.06
C THR A 156 -13.49 9.95 -21.24
N PRO A 157 -13.58 8.89 -22.07
CA PRO A 157 -12.44 8.03 -22.37
C PRO A 157 -11.22 8.82 -22.90
N GLU A 158 -11.44 9.86 -23.72
CA GLU A 158 -10.38 10.70 -24.26
C GLU A 158 -9.67 11.48 -23.13
N ALA A 159 -10.42 12.09 -22.22
CA ALA A 159 -9.85 12.81 -21.07
C ALA A 159 -9.10 11.89 -20.11
N LEU A 160 -9.52 10.62 -19.98
CA LEU A 160 -8.79 9.61 -19.23
C LEU A 160 -7.49 9.23 -19.94
N ALA A 161 -7.51 9.05 -21.26
CA ALA A 161 -6.33 8.77 -22.05
C ALA A 161 -5.32 9.93 -22.02
N GLU A 162 -5.79 11.19 -22.09
CA GLU A 162 -4.95 12.39 -21.93
C GLU A 162 -4.25 12.47 -20.58
N ALA A 163 -4.84 11.91 -19.52
CA ALA A 163 -4.23 11.79 -18.19
C ALA A 163 -3.33 10.54 -18.04
N GLY A 164 -3.18 9.75 -19.10
CA GLY A 164 -2.39 8.51 -19.07
C GLY A 164 -3.10 7.35 -18.36
N VAL A 165 -4.44 7.33 -18.35
CA VAL A 165 -5.20 6.22 -17.77
C VAL A 165 -5.47 5.16 -18.83
N HIS A 166 -5.01 3.96 -18.61
CA HIS A 166 -5.11 2.83 -19.52
C HIS A 166 -5.26 1.49 -18.75
N ALA A 167 -5.39 0.38 -19.46
CA ALA A 167 -5.29 -0.94 -18.85
C ALA A 167 -3.91 -1.11 -18.24
N GLY A 168 -3.86 -1.44 -16.95
CA GLY A 168 -2.61 -1.49 -16.18
C GLY A 168 -2.41 -0.33 -15.20
N THR A 169 -3.10 0.79 -15.36
CA THR A 169 -3.08 1.91 -14.40
C THR A 169 -3.49 1.45 -13.00
N ARG A 170 -2.71 1.81 -11.97
CA ARG A 170 -3.01 1.49 -10.58
C ARG A 170 -4.07 2.44 -10.03
N VAL A 171 -4.86 1.92 -9.10
CA VAL A 171 -5.86 2.69 -8.38
C VAL A 171 -5.78 2.32 -6.90
N VAL A 172 -5.69 3.33 -6.07
CA VAL A 172 -5.52 3.19 -4.61
C VAL A 172 -6.68 3.84 -3.86
N ILE A 173 -6.84 3.51 -2.58
CA ILE A 173 -7.76 4.21 -1.69
C ILE A 173 -7.29 5.66 -1.55
N GLU A 174 -8.23 6.60 -1.64
CA GLU A 174 -7.95 8.04 -1.49
C GLU A 174 -7.52 8.36 -0.04
N GLN A 175 -6.64 9.35 0.10
CA GLN A 175 -5.94 9.69 1.35
C GLN A 175 -6.88 9.96 2.53
N SER A 176 -8.03 10.59 2.35
CA SER A 176 -8.97 10.88 3.44
C SER A 176 -9.53 9.61 4.11
N ARG A 177 -9.54 8.48 3.38
CA ARG A 177 -9.96 7.18 3.91
C ARG A 177 -8.85 6.45 4.67
N ARG A 178 -7.63 6.95 4.65
CA ARG A 178 -6.45 6.34 5.28
C ARG A 178 -6.15 6.91 6.67
N THR A 179 -6.99 7.81 7.18
CA THR A 179 -6.86 8.35 8.53
C THR A 179 -7.11 7.26 9.57
N PHE A 180 -6.32 7.26 10.62
CA PHE A 180 -6.44 6.30 11.72
C PHE A 180 -7.75 6.46 12.49
N TRP A 181 -8.22 5.34 12.98
CA TRP A 181 -9.25 5.27 14.02
C TRP A 181 -8.57 4.92 15.35
N GLU A 182 -8.82 5.73 16.35
CA GLU A 182 -8.39 5.45 17.71
C GLU A 182 -9.57 4.86 18.49
N ILE A 183 -9.35 3.69 19.06
CA ILE A 183 -10.32 2.98 19.89
C ILE A 183 -9.56 2.50 21.11
N ASP A 184 -9.79 3.17 22.27
CA ASP A 184 -9.07 2.91 23.50
C ASP A 184 -7.55 3.06 23.31
N ASP A 185 -6.82 1.99 23.56
CA ASP A 185 -5.37 1.87 23.40
C ASP A 185 -4.94 1.32 22.03
N CYS A 186 -5.86 1.22 21.08
CA CYS A 186 -5.63 0.65 19.77
C CYS A 186 -5.75 1.71 18.66
N ILE A 187 -4.91 1.56 17.65
CA ILE A 187 -4.99 2.30 16.40
C ILE A 187 -5.40 1.33 15.29
N GLY A 188 -6.44 1.68 14.53
CA GLY A 188 -6.89 0.93 13.37
C GLY A 188 -6.84 1.80 12.11
N GLY A 189 -6.65 1.18 10.95
CA GLY A 189 -6.65 1.89 9.67
C GLY A 189 -6.36 0.96 8.51
N TYR A 190 -6.46 1.51 7.30
CA TYR A 190 -5.99 0.82 6.11
C TYR A 190 -4.46 0.70 6.10
N PHE A 191 -3.94 -0.35 5.47
CA PHE A 191 -2.52 -0.54 5.19
C PHE A 191 -1.59 -0.61 6.42
N MET A 192 -2.14 -0.97 7.58
CA MET A 192 -1.32 -1.36 8.73
C MET A 192 -0.40 -2.53 8.37
N ASP A 193 -0.88 -3.43 7.55
CA ASP A 193 -0.11 -4.37 6.77
C ASP A 193 0.44 -3.68 5.51
N ASN A 194 1.74 -3.36 5.40
CA ASN A 194 2.77 -3.66 6.42
C ASN A 194 3.47 -2.38 6.91
N ARG A 195 2.80 -1.21 6.81
CA ARG A 195 3.33 0.10 7.21
C ARG A 195 3.69 0.14 8.71
N ALA A 196 2.90 -0.56 9.54
CA ALA A 196 3.17 -0.65 10.97
C ALA A 196 4.49 -1.39 11.24
N ALA A 197 4.79 -2.48 10.53
CA ALA A 197 6.05 -3.19 10.69
C ALA A 197 7.24 -2.34 10.22
N ILE A 198 7.09 -1.55 9.15
CA ILE A 198 8.12 -0.57 8.74
C ILE A 198 8.39 0.42 9.88
N ALA A 199 7.35 1.05 10.42
CA ALA A 199 7.48 2.01 11.51
C ALA A 199 8.14 1.39 12.76
N ILE A 200 7.77 0.16 13.12
CA ILE A 200 8.37 -0.59 14.24
C ILE A 200 9.86 -0.88 13.99
N ALA A 201 10.22 -1.30 12.79
CA ALA A 201 11.61 -1.58 12.44
C ALA A 201 12.48 -0.31 12.52
N LEU A 202 11.99 0.80 11.98
CA LEU A 202 12.64 2.11 12.04
C LEU A 202 12.77 2.61 13.49
N GLY A 203 11.69 2.52 14.27
CA GLY A 203 11.68 2.90 15.68
C GLY A 203 12.67 2.07 16.52
N SER A 204 12.75 0.76 16.27
CA SER A 204 13.69 -0.15 16.95
C SER A 204 15.14 0.20 16.64
N ALA A 205 15.48 0.49 15.40
CA ALA A 205 16.81 0.92 14.99
C ALA A 205 17.20 2.27 15.63
N ALA A 206 16.26 3.21 15.66
CA ALA A 206 16.48 4.51 16.30
C ALA A 206 16.72 4.37 17.80
N LEU A 207 15.98 3.51 18.49
CA LEU A 207 16.20 3.22 19.93
C LEU A 207 17.62 2.66 20.21
N LEU A 208 18.10 1.75 19.36
CA LEU A 208 19.47 1.23 19.49
C LEU A 208 20.50 2.35 19.34
N LYS A 209 20.31 3.20 18.35
CA LYS A 209 21.19 4.35 18.09
C LYS A 209 21.18 5.36 19.24
N ASP A 210 19.99 5.76 19.70
CA ASP A 210 19.83 6.73 20.80
C ASP A 210 20.42 6.22 22.10
N ALA A 211 20.37 4.90 22.34
CA ALA A 211 21.01 4.25 23.48
C ALA A 211 22.55 4.12 23.33
N GLY A 212 23.12 4.54 22.20
CA GLY A 212 24.53 4.35 21.90
C GLY A 212 24.95 2.88 21.81
N LYS A 213 23.99 1.97 21.52
CA LYS A 213 24.21 0.53 21.45
C LYS A 213 24.32 0.05 20.01
N ARG A 214 25.14 -0.98 19.83
CA ARG A 214 25.22 -1.78 18.62
C ARG A 214 24.60 -3.15 18.86
N PRO A 215 23.93 -3.77 17.89
CA PRO A 215 23.56 -5.17 17.98
C PRO A 215 24.81 -6.05 18.11
N ALA A 216 24.68 -7.27 18.62
CA ALA A 216 25.81 -8.19 18.68
C ALA A 216 26.34 -8.54 17.29
N HIS A 217 25.44 -8.81 16.36
CA HIS A 217 25.72 -9.20 14.99
C HIS A 217 25.15 -8.19 13.98
N ASP A 218 25.57 -8.29 12.74
CA ASP A 218 25.07 -7.44 11.65
C ASP A 218 23.55 -7.62 11.46
N VAL A 219 22.83 -6.49 11.39
CA VAL A 219 21.38 -6.44 11.17
C VAL A 219 21.09 -5.73 9.85
N TYR A 220 20.39 -6.40 8.96
CA TYR A 220 19.85 -5.83 7.75
C TYR A 220 18.38 -5.47 7.97
N LEU A 221 18.04 -4.21 7.73
CA LEU A 221 16.65 -3.73 7.62
C LEU A 221 16.30 -3.74 6.14
N VAL A 222 15.34 -4.57 5.75
CA VAL A 222 15.00 -4.79 4.34
C VAL A 222 13.54 -4.40 4.12
N MET A 223 13.32 -3.27 3.44
CA MET A 223 11.98 -2.83 3.05
C MET A 223 11.71 -3.32 1.63
N THR A 224 10.89 -4.36 1.53
CA THR A 224 10.69 -5.10 0.28
C THR A 224 9.57 -4.51 -0.58
N VAL A 225 9.61 -4.82 -1.89
CA VAL A 225 8.58 -4.47 -2.87
C VAL A 225 7.79 -5.70 -3.27
N ILE A 226 6.58 -5.47 -3.82
CA ILE A 226 5.80 -6.49 -4.54
C ILE A 226 5.55 -7.74 -3.66
N GLU A 227 5.18 -7.53 -2.39
CA GLU A 227 4.83 -8.63 -1.48
C GLU A 227 3.42 -9.15 -1.76
N GLU A 228 2.46 -8.27 -1.91
CA GLU A 228 1.02 -8.54 -2.00
C GLU A 228 0.61 -9.39 -3.22
N ILE A 229 1.50 -9.51 -4.19
CA ILE A 229 1.27 -10.33 -5.41
C ILE A 229 2.30 -11.46 -5.56
N GLY A 230 2.94 -11.88 -4.47
CA GLY A 230 3.79 -13.08 -4.46
C GLY A 230 5.18 -12.92 -3.84
N ALA A 231 5.40 -11.95 -2.97
CA ALA A 231 6.65 -11.75 -2.21
C ALA A 231 7.92 -11.66 -3.09
N HIS A 232 7.78 -11.11 -4.31
CA HIS A 232 8.88 -11.12 -5.31
C HIS A 232 10.09 -10.32 -4.86
N GLY A 233 9.90 -9.18 -4.19
CA GLY A 233 11.01 -8.39 -3.64
C GLY A 233 11.79 -9.17 -2.58
N ALA A 234 11.10 -9.82 -1.66
CA ALA A 234 11.73 -10.63 -0.61
C ALA A 234 12.48 -11.86 -1.17
N ALA A 235 11.97 -12.43 -2.26
CA ALA A 235 12.66 -13.56 -2.93
C ALA A 235 13.94 -13.12 -3.66
N TYR A 236 14.06 -11.82 -3.99
CA TYR A 236 15.23 -11.25 -4.65
C TYR A 236 16.32 -10.81 -3.64
N ALA A 237 15.91 -10.26 -2.48
CA ALA A 237 16.80 -9.78 -1.41
C ALA A 237 17.48 -10.92 -0.65
#